data_d361d174dadc9385ba74eae80ded3537
#
_entry.id   d361d174dadc9385ba74eae80ded3537
#
_cell.length_a   1.000
_cell.length_b   1.000
_cell.length_c   1.000
_cell.angle_alpha   90.00
_cell.angle_beta   90.00
_cell.angle_gamma   90.00
#
_symmetry.space_group_name_H-M   'P 1'
#
loop_
_entity.id
_entity.type
_entity.pdbx_description
1 polymer ?
#
loop_
_entity_poly.entity_id
_entity_poly.type
_entity_poly.pdbx_seq_one_letter_code
_entity_poly.pdbx_strand_id
1 'polypeptide(L)'
;HCGLVGSEMCIRDRNIELFQYENENYYAVYGWSSRDRENVPNPNTVWNLAKGKTLTPNTPVTLQWTSPKGVIFEREISIDEDFLFTIKQRVFNQSNATIDLAAYGILARHSAPETIGFYILHEGIVGYDDGELVELSYDDITDQKYDDRERANLEIYEITENGWIGFTDKYWMSTLVGEPQSKFKMASKYNEANDIYQADIRHPLQSIGSGQSTEIKTYLFAGAKEVNTIKTYQKEADFADFID
;
A
#
# COMPACT_ATOMS: atom_id res chain seq x y z
N HIS A 1 37.14 -1.87 -6.65
CA HIS A 1 37.22 -3.32 -6.60
C HIS A 1 36.48 -3.85 -5.38
N CYS A 2 35.18 -4.01 -5.49
CA CYS A 2 34.41 -4.85 -4.57
C CYS A 2 34.69 -6.32 -4.93
N GLY A 3 35.91 -6.77 -4.71
CA GLY A 3 36.28 -8.16 -4.86
C GLY A 3 36.07 -8.88 -3.53
N LEU A 4 35.26 -9.92 -3.53
CA LEU A 4 35.13 -10.95 -2.47
C LEU A 4 34.38 -10.62 -1.16
N VAL A 5 33.82 -9.48 -1.02
CA VAL A 5 32.83 -9.27 0.02
C VAL A 5 31.61 -8.70 -0.67
N GLY A 6 30.76 -9.56 -1.19
CA GLY A 6 29.36 -9.25 -1.46
C GLY A 6 28.73 -8.95 -0.12
N SER A 7 29.27 -7.97 0.57
CA SER A 7 29.00 -7.70 1.95
C SER A 7 28.17 -6.45 2.06
N GLU A 8 27.50 -6.36 3.14
CA GLU A 8 26.80 -5.21 3.69
C GLU A 8 27.47 -3.86 3.40
N MET A 9 28.79 -3.83 3.20
CA MET A 9 29.56 -2.63 2.90
C MET A 9 29.29 -2.05 1.50
N CYS A 10 29.02 -2.90 0.49
CA CYS A 10 28.63 -2.43 -0.84
C CYS A 10 27.16 -1.96 -0.92
N ILE A 11 26.33 -2.40 0.01
CA ILE A 11 24.93 -1.98 0.11
C ILE A 11 24.86 -0.60 0.76
N ARG A 12 25.72 -0.28 1.73
CA ARG A 12 25.77 1.03 2.39
C ARG A 12 26.19 2.19 1.48
N ASP A 13 26.88 1.89 0.40
CA ASP A 13 27.41 2.91 -0.53
C ASP A 13 26.49 3.18 -1.73
N ARG A 14 25.32 2.55 -1.82
CA ARG A 14 24.36 2.77 -2.90
C ARG A 14 23.08 3.36 -2.34
N ASN A 15 22.59 4.41 -2.98
CA ASN A 15 21.21 4.85 -2.77
C ASN A 15 20.27 3.73 -3.20
N ILE A 16 19.36 3.33 -2.32
CA ILE A 16 18.33 2.36 -2.62
C ILE A 16 17.03 3.11 -2.87
N GLU A 17 16.45 2.88 -4.03
CA GLU A 17 15.17 3.40 -4.44
C GLU A 17 14.14 2.28 -4.35
N LEU A 18 13.29 2.31 -3.30
CA LEU A 18 12.21 1.34 -3.16
C LEU A 18 11.11 1.57 -4.20
N PHE A 19 10.68 2.83 -4.37
CA PHE A 19 9.68 3.21 -5.36
C PHE A 19 10.32 4.04 -6.47
N GLN A 20 10.15 3.60 -7.72
CA GLN A 20 10.80 4.20 -8.87
C GLN A 20 9.80 4.98 -9.71
N TYR A 21 10.05 6.27 -9.88
CA TYR A 21 9.20 7.15 -10.69
C TYR A 21 9.42 6.96 -12.20
N GLU A 22 10.66 6.82 -12.63
CA GLU A 22 10.99 6.84 -14.06
C GLU A 22 10.64 5.56 -14.82
N ASN A 23 10.60 4.40 -14.16
CA ASN A 23 10.29 3.13 -14.81
C ASN A 23 8.97 2.52 -14.36
N GLU A 24 8.31 3.11 -13.35
CA GLU A 24 7.05 2.63 -12.76
C GLU A 24 7.05 1.12 -12.42
N ASN A 25 8.23 0.58 -12.07
CA ASN A 25 8.36 -0.85 -11.85
C ASN A 25 7.94 -1.28 -10.44
N TYR A 26 7.95 -0.35 -9.49
CA TYR A 26 7.54 -0.59 -8.11
C TYR A 26 6.98 0.69 -7.49
N TYR A 27 5.71 0.67 -7.10
CA TYR A 27 5.03 1.87 -6.63
C TYR A 27 3.86 1.56 -5.69
N ALA A 28 3.44 2.59 -4.93
CA ALA A 28 2.24 2.58 -4.12
C ALA A 28 1.18 3.50 -4.72
N VAL A 29 -0.06 3.03 -4.80
CA VAL A 29 -1.21 3.80 -5.29
C VAL A 29 -2.32 3.79 -4.26
N TYR A 30 -2.93 4.95 -4.04
CA TYR A 30 -4.10 5.09 -3.20
C TYR A 30 -5.24 5.73 -3.98
N GLY A 31 -6.46 5.34 -3.69
CA GLY A 31 -7.60 5.89 -4.41
C GLY A 31 -8.95 5.51 -3.81
N TRP A 32 -9.98 5.86 -4.55
CA TRP A 32 -11.36 5.54 -4.25
C TRP A 32 -11.97 4.82 -5.44
N SER A 33 -12.63 3.72 -5.20
CA SER A 33 -13.44 3.03 -6.21
C SER A 33 -14.90 3.42 -6.08
N SER A 34 -15.58 3.56 -7.20
CA SER A 34 -17.01 3.83 -7.31
C SER A 34 -17.59 3.17 -8.55
N ARG A 35 -18.90 2.94 -8.55
CA ARG A 35 -19.62 2.58 -9.78
C ARG A 35 -19.64 3.75 -10.77
N ASP A 36 -19.70 4.99 -10.27
CA ASP A 36 -19.60 6.23 -11.06
C ASP A 36 -18.12 6.66 -11.18
N ARG A 37 -17.43 6.07 -12.14
CA ARG A 37 -15.99 6.26 -12.37
C ARG A 37 -15.58 7.69 -12.74
N GLU A 38 -16.51 8.48 -13.26
CA GLU A 38 -16.23 9.88 -13.68
C GLU A 38 -16.11 10.84 -12.49
N ASN A 39 -16.60 10.43 -11.33
CA ASN A 39 -16.62 11.27 -10.14
C ASN A 39 -15.63 10.85 -9.04
N VAL A 40 -14.67 10.00 -9.37
CA VAL A 40 -13.55 9.63 -8.51
C VAL A 40 -12.23 9.95 -9.20
N PRO A 41 -11.16 10.23 -8.43
CA PRO A 41 -9.83 10.41 -9.00
C PRO A 41 -9.39 9.19 -9.80
N ASN A 42 -8.77 9.42 -10.94
CA ASN A 42 -8.20 8.39 -11.83
C ASN A 42 -6.70 8.65 -12.05
N PRO A 43 -5.96 7.77 -12.75
CA PRO A 43 -4.51 7.94 -12.97
C PRO A 43 -4.11 9.26 -13.64
N ASN A 44 -5.01 9.88 -14.41
CA ASN A 44 -4.75 11.15 -15.08
C ASN A 44 -5.23 12.38 -14.27
N THR A 45 -5.72 12.18 -13.05
CA THR A 45 -6.20 13.27 -12.19
C THR A 45 -5.04 14.12 -11.70
N VAL A 46 -5.09 15.41 -12.00
CA VAL A 46 -4.12 16.38 -11.48
C VAL A 46 -4.60 16.84 -10.10
N TRP A 47 -3.83 16.50 -9.09
CA TRP A 47 -4.08 16.92 -7.72
C TRP A 47 -3.45 18.28 -7.43
N ASN A 48 -4.14 19.11 -6.66
CA ASN A 48 -3.63 20.37 -6.17
C ASN A 48 -3.02 20.19 -4.77
N LEU A 49 -1.89 20.82 -4.52
CA LEU A 49 -1.31 20.89 -3.17
C LEU A 49 -2.13 21.89 -2.34
N ALA A 50 -2.96 21.39 -1.41
CA ALA A 50 -3.83 22.19 -0.57
C ALA A 50 -3.11 22.70 0.69
N LYS A 51 -2.24 21.86 1.30
CA LYS A 51 -1.46 22.21 2.50
C LYS A 51 -0.07 21.63 2.43
N GLY A 52 0.88 22.30 3.12
CA GLY A 52 2.28 21.91 3.12
C GLY A 52 3.03 22.38 1.86
N LYS A 53 4.30 22.04 1.76
CA LYS A 53 5.15 22.28 0.58
C LYS A 53 6.03 21.09 0.28
N THR A 54 6.65 20.54 1.30
CA THR A 54 7.57 19.40 1.22
C THR A 54 7.23 18.45 2.34
N LEU A 55 7.12 17.17 2.02
CA LEU A 55 6.92 16.12 3.02
C LEU A 55 8.22 15.90 3.79
N THR A 56 8.15 16.02 5.09
CA THR A 56 9.24 15.70 6.04
C THR A 56 8.60 15.09 7.29
N PRO A 57 9.35 14.48 8.21
CA PRO A 57 8.80 13.97 9.47
C PRO A 57 8.00 15.00 10.29
N ASN A 58 8.28 16.29 10.10
CA ASN A 58 7.62 17.39 10.83
C ASN A 58 6.59 18.15 9.99
N THR A 59 6.48 17.88 8.71
CA THR A 59 5.63 18.65 7.79
C THR A 59 4.81 17.72 6.87
N PRO A 60 3.57 17.40 7.24
CA PRO A 60 2.67 16.66 6.35
C PRO A 60 2.27 17.50 5.14
N VAL A 61 1.85 16.84 4.08
CA VAL A 61 1.30 17.46 2.88
C VAL A 61 -0.12 16.99 2.66
N THR A 62 -0.98 17.87 2.12
CA THR A 62 -2.35 17.53 1.74
C THR A 62 -2.57 17.84 0.27
N LEU A 63 -2.96 16.83 -0.47
CA LEU A 63 -3.39 16.93 -1.86
C LEU A 63 -4.91 16.98 -1.91
N GLN A 64 -5.48 17.76 -2.82
CA GLN A 64 -6.92 17.89 -2.99
C GLN A 64 -7.31 17.88 -4.46
N TRP A 65 -8.44 17.24 -4.74
CA TRP A 65 -9.11 17.30 -6.02
C TRP A 65 -10.62 17.38 -5.83
N THR A 66 -11.29 18.16 -6.67
CA THR A 66 -12.75 18.30 -6.65
C THR A 66 -13.32 17.73 -7.94
N SER A 67 -14.27 16.81 -7.81
CA SER A 67 -14.97 16.22 -8.95
C SER A 67 -15.90 17.23 -9.63
N PRO A 68 -16.30 17.00 -10.90
CA PRO A 68 -17.28 17.85 -11.58
C PRO A 68 -18.62 17.98 -10.87
N LYS A 69 -19.00 17.02 -10.04
CA LYS A 69 -20.25 17.02 -9.26
C LYS A 69 -20.11 17.64 -7.87
N GLY A 70 -18.96 18.17 -7.51
CA GLY A 70 -18.73 18.84 -6.22
C GLY A 70 -18.36 17.90 -5.08
N VAL A 71 -17.82 16.72 -5.39
CA VAL A 71 -17.24 15.85 -4.35
C VAL A 71 -15.76 16.22 -4.20
N ILE A 72 -15.35 16.54 -2.98
CA ILE A 72 -13.97 16.92 -2.66
C ILE A 72 -13.24 15.70 -2.11
N PHE A 73 -12.13 15.36 -2.70
CA PHE A 73 -11.21 14.31 -2.26
C PHE A 73 -9.95 14.96 -1.73
N GLU A 74 -9.57 14.58 -0.51
CA GLU A 74 -8.31 14.99 0.10
C GLU A 74 -7.48 13.76 0.44
N ARG A 75 -6.16 13.90 0.30
CA ARG A 75 -5.16 12.94 0.74
C ARG A 75 -4.10 13.67 1.55
N GLU A 76 -4.11 13.43 2.86
CA GLU A 76 -3.06 13.90 3.75
C GLU A 76 -2.01 12.79 3.89
N ILE A 77 -0.76 13.15 3.68
CA ILE A 77 0.39 12.25 3.76
C ILE A 77 1.33 12.81 4.82
N SER A 78 1.66 12.01 5.82
CA SER A 78 2.73 12.26 6.77
C SER A 78 3.71 11.09 6.77
N ILE A 79 4.93 11.33 7.21
CA ILE A 79 5.99 10.33 7.34
C ILE A 79 6.66 10.53 8.69
N ASP A 80 7.12 9.46 9.32
CA ASP A 80 8.00 9.55 10.49
C ASP A 80 9.49 9.44 10.10
N GLU A 81 10.38 9.34 11.10
CA GLU A 81 11.83 9.27 10.89
C GLU A 81 12.27 7.88 10.37
N ASP A 82 11.45 6.85 10.56
CA ASP A 82 11.73 5.45 10.23
C ASP A 82 10.94 4.94 9.01
N PHE A 83 10.46 5.89 8.16
CA PHE A 83 9.78 5.61 6.89
C PHE A 83 8.40 4.94 6.99
N LEU A 84 7.69 5.15 8.11
CA LEU A 84 6.26 4.85 8.18
C LEU A 84 5.45 6.06 7.70
N PHE A 85 4.75 5.87 6.60
CA PHE A 85 3.82 6.85 6.07
C PHE A 85 2.44 6.63 6.67
N THR A 86 1.79 7.70 7.09
CA THR A 86 0.35 7.70 7.41
C THR A 86 -0.40 8.37 6.27
N ILE A 87 -1.33 7.64 5.68
CA ILE A 87 -2.15 8.12 4.57
C ILE A 87 -3.59 8.26 5.05
N LYS A 88 -4.09 9.50 5.12
CA LYS A 88 -5.51 9.76 5.41
C LYS A 88 -6.21 10.18 4.13
N GLN A 89 -7.17 9.39 3.71
CA GLN A 89 -8.01 9.67 2.56
C GLN A 89 -9.35 10.18 3.06
N ARG A 90 -9.71 11.43 2.71
CA ARG A 90 -10.96 12.08 3.11
C ARG A 90 -11.82 12.36 1.90
N VAL A 91 -13.12 12.28 2.09
CA VAL A 91 -14.11 12.69 1.10
C VAL A 91 -15.13 13.59 1.76
N PHE A 92 -15.43 14.72 1.13
CA PHE A 92 -16.51 15.64 1.49
C PHE A 92 -17.51 15.68 0.34
N ASN A 93 -18.70 15.16 0.56
CA ASN A 93 -19.74 15.13 -0.47
C ASN A 93 -20.53 16.44 -0.47
N GLN A 94 -20.16 17.39 -1.30
CA GLN A 94 -20.90 18.64 -1.51
C GLN A 94 -21.89 18.56 -2.70
N SER A 95 -22.06 17.36 -3.28
CA SER A 95 -23.06 17.13 -4.33
C SER A 95 -24.47 17.00 -3.74
N ASN A 96 -25.47 17.00 -4.60
CA ASN A 96 -26.87 16.86 -4.20
C ASN A 96 -27.35 15.38 -4.08
N ALA A 97 -26.46 14.41 -4.21
CA ALA A 97 -26.78 12.99 -4.22
C ALA A 97 -25.89 12.22 -3.23
N THR A 98 -26.39 11.07 -2.76
CA THR A 98 -25.57 10.10 -2.05
C THR A 98 -24.58 9.44 -3.03
N ILE A 99 -23.35 9.25 -2.59
CA ILE A 99 -22.29 8.57 -3.35
C ILE A 99 -21.81 7.34 -2.60
N ASP A 100 -21.53 6.27 -3.33
CA ASP A 100 -21.00 5.03 -2.78
C ASP A 100 -19.52 4.89 -3.17
N LEU A 101 -18.65 4.87 -2.17
CA LEU A 101 -17.21 4.86 -2.34
C LEU A 101 -16.55 3.80 -1.46
N ALA A 102 -15.49 3.17 -1.98
CA ALA A 102 -14.59 2.32 -1.21
C ALA A 102 -13.14 2.78 -1.40
N ALA A 103 -12.45 3.08 -0.29
CA ALA A 103 -11.05 3.43 -0.32
C ALA A 103 -10.19 2.18 -0.59
N TYR A 104 -9.07 2.39 -1.27
CA TYR A 104 -8.07 1.33 -1.49
C TYR A 104 -6.65 1.86 -1.42
N GLY A 105 -5.72 0.95 -1.13
CA GLY A 105 -4.28 1.10 -1.31
C GLY A 105 -3.74 -0.11 -2.05
N ILE A 106 -2.77 0.10 -2.93
CA ILE A 106 -2.15 -0.94 -3.75
C ILE A 106 -0.63 -0.72 -3.71
N LEU A 107 0.10 -1.80 -3.48
CA LEU A 107 1.50 -1.93 -3.84
C LEU A 107 1.57 -2.75 -5.12
N ALA A 108 2.25 -2.25 -6.12
CA ALA A 108 2.41 -2.93 -7.40
C ALA A 108 3.88 -3.04 -7.78
N ARG A 109 4.27 -4.20 -8.26
CA ARG A 109 5.61 -4.52 -8.73
C ARG A 109 5.53 -5.17 -10.10
N HIS A 110 6.21 -4.58 -11.08
CA HIS A 110 6.32 -5.14 -12.42
C HIS A 110 7.45 -6.14 -12.46
N SER A 111 7.15 -7.36 -12.87
CA SER A 111 8.03 -8.52 -12.91
C SER A 111 8.56 -8.96 -11.53
N ALA A 112 8.83 -10.23 -11.39
CA ALA A 112 9.55 -10.73 -10.23
C ALA A 112 10.99 -10.18 -10.25
N PRO A 113 11.54 -9.72 -9.11
CA PRO A 113 12.93 -9.33 -9.03
C PRO A 113 13.83 -10.56 -9.21
N GLU A 114 15.12 -10.33 -9.54
CA GLU A 114 16.09 -11.39 -9.41
C GLU A 114 16.22 -11.78 -7.93
N THR A 115 15.63 -12.90 -7.56
CA THR A 115 15.72 -13.43 -6.20
C THR A 115 17.10 -14.06 -5.99
N ILE A 116 17.66 -13.89 -4.80
CA ILE A 116 18.99 -14.47 -4.49
C ILE A 116 18.89 -15.99 -4.30
N GLY A 117 17.66 -16.52 -4.17
CA GLY A 117 17.39 -17.94 -4.05
C GLY A 117 18.07 -18.60 -2.82
N PHE A 118 18.30 -17.83 -1.78
CA PHE A 118 18.87 -18.34 -0.54
C PHE A 118 17.76 -18.98 0.29
N TYR A 119 17.84 -20.26 0.52
CA TYR A 119 16.86 -21.13 1.17
C TYR A 119 16.34 -20.68 2.58
N ILE A 120 16.89 -19.61 3.12
CA ILE A 120 16.63 -19.15 4.50
C ILE A 120 15.85 -17.82 4.54
N LEU A 121 15.71 -17.14 3.41
CA LEU A 121 15.07 -15.82 3.38
C LEU A 121 13.86 -15.86 2.46
N HIS A 122 12.70 -15.48 2.98
CA HIS A 122 11.52 -15.30 2.16
C HIS A 122 11.64 -14.02 1.32
N GLU A 123 11.38 -14.14 0.03
CA GLU A 123 11.28 -13.04 -0.94
C GLU A 123 9.95 -13.21 -1.70
N GLY A 124 9.07 -12.23 -1.61
CA GLY A 124 7.74 -12.30 -2.19
C GLY A 124 6.72 -11.44 -1.45
N ILE A 125 5.49 -11.92 -1.32
CA ILE A 125 4.47 -11.28 -0.48
C ILE A 125 4.58 -11.85 0.94
N VAL A 126 4.51 -10.93 1.90
CA VAL A 126 4.38 -11.22 3.32
C VAL A 126 3.17 -10.46 3.87
N GLY A 127 2.48 -11.04 4.83
CA GLY A 127 1.32 -10.40 5.44
C GLY A 127 0.86 -11.07 6.73
N TYR A 128 -0.12 -10.47 7.37
CA TYR A 128 -0.77 -10.98 8.58
C TYR A 128 -2.29 -10.88 8.43
N ASP A 129 -2.98 -11.98 8.67
CA ASP A 129 -4.42 -12.15 8.53
C ASP A 129 -5.02 -12.57 9.88
N ASP A 130 -5.42 -11.58 10.70
CA ASP A 130 -6.13 -11.77 11.98
C ASP A 130 -5.60 -12.93 12.88
N GLY A 131 -4.36 -13.31 12.81
CA GLY A 131 -3.75 -14.38 13.61
C GLY A 131 -2.84 -15.33 12.84
N GLU A 132 -2.82 -15.23 11.52
CA GLU A 132 -2.00 -16.10 10.67
C GLU A 132 -1.01 -15.28 9.83
N LEU A 133 0.23 -15.75 9.76
CA LEU A 133 1.26 -15.18 8.88
C LEU A 133 1.00 -15.66 7.46
N VAL A 134 1.02 -14.75 6.51
CA VAL A 134 0.92 -15.02 5.08
C VAL A 134 2.30 -14.86 4.45
N GLU A 135 2.81 -15.91 3.84
CA GLU A 135 4.07 -15.92 3.10
C GLU A 135 3.84 -16.56 1.73
N LEU A 136 4.05 -15.80 0.67
CA LEU A 136 3.85 -16.25 -0.72
C LEU A 136 5.07 -15.90 -1.56
N SER A 137 5.76 -16.90 -2.08
CA SER A 137 6.78 -16.68 -3.11
C SER A 137 6.14 -16.12 -4.39
N TYR A 138 6.95 -15.58 -5.30
CA TYR A 138 6.42 -15.11 -6.59
C TYR A 138 5.75 -16.24 -7.39
N ASP A 139 6.26 -17.47 -7.29
CA ASP A 139 5.67 -18.65 -7.93
C ASP A 139 4.31 -18.98 -7.28
N ASP A 140 4.20 -18.96 -5.94
CA ASP A 140 2.92 -19.20 -5.26
C ASP A 140 1.85 -18.19 -5.67
N ILE A 141 2.22 -16.93 -5.90
CA ILE A 141 1.28 -15.88 -6.32
C ILE A 141 0.79 -16.17 -7.75
N THR A 142 1.66 -16.65 -8.64
CA THR A 142 1.26 -17.02 -10.01
C THR A 142 0.36 -18.25 -10.07
N ASP A 143 0.50 -19.15 -9.10
CA ASP A 143 -0.27 -20.39 -9.01
C ASP A 143 -1.64 -20.24 -8.34
N GLN A 144 -1.96 -19.01 -7.82
CA GLN A 144 -3.26 -18.73 -7.23
C GLN A 144 -4.41 -18.89 -8.23
N LYS A 145 -5.63 -19.05 -7.70
CA LYS A 145 -6.82 -19.22 -8.53
C LYS A 145 -7.11 -17.96 -9.35
N TYR A 146 -7.32 -18.14 -10.65
CA TYR A 146 -7.74 -17.06 -11.54
C TYR A 146 -9.17 -16.61 -11.26
N ASP A 147 -9.36 -15.29 -11.18
CA ASP A 147 -10.67 -14.62 -11.05
C ASP A 147 -10.98 -13.81 -12.30
N ASP A 148 -12.09 -14.17 -12.98
CA ASP A 148 -12.50 -13.52 -14.23
C ASP A 148 -12.88 -12.04 -14.08
N ARG A 149 -13.34 -11.62 -12.90
CA ARG A 149 -13.77 -10.23 -12.64
C ARG A 149 -12.58 -9.30 -12.43
N GLU A 150 -11.59 -9.79 -11.70
CA GLU A 150 -10.34 -9.07 -11.42
C GLU A 150 -9.32 -9.27 -12.55
N ARG A 151 -9.50 -10.27 -13.42
CA ARG A 151 -8.59 -10.68 -14.50
C ARG A 151 -7.16 -10.92 -13.98
N ALA A 152 -7.07 -11.62 -12.90
CA ALA A 152 -5.82 -11.90 -12.21
C ALA A 152 -5.92 -13.21 -11.42
N ASN A 153 -4.78 -13.84 -11.17
CA ASN A 153 -4.67 -14.86 -10.14
C ASN A 153 -4.67 -14.15 -8.80
N LEU A 154 -5.49 -14.57 -7.84
CA LEU A 154 -5.58 -13.84 -6.58
C LEU A 154 -6.07 -14.71 -5.42
N GLU A 155 -5.69 -14.29 -4.22
CA GLU A 155 -6.25 -14.72 -2.95
C GLU A 155 -6.70 -13.52 -2.15
N ILE A 156 -7.86 -13.63 -1.47
CA ILE A 156 -8.47 -12.54 -0.70
C ILE A 156 -8.56 -12.95 0.76
N TYR A 157 -8.13 -12.06 1.65
CA TYR A 157 -8.16 -12.19 3.10
C TYR A 157 -9.15 -11.18 3.67
N GLU A 158 -10.08 -11.66 4.52
CA GLU A 158 -11.13 -10.84 5.15
C GLU A 158 -10.69 -10.44 6.55
N ILE A 159 -10.22 -9.22 6.74
CA ILE A 159 -9.70 -8.73 8.01
C ILE A 159 -10.81 -8.16 8.88
N THR A 160 -10.82 -8.56 10.14
CA THR A 160 -11.80 -8.12 11.13
C THR A 160 -11.20 -7.21 12.21
N GLU A 161 -9.94 -7.40 12.55
CA GLU A 161 -9.26 -6.66 13.61
C GLU A 161 -7.91 -6.07 13.14
N ASN A 162 -6.97 -6.95 12.73
CA ASN A 162 -5.61 -6.53 12.42
C ASN A 162 -5.08 -7.24 11.18
N GLY A 163 -4.56 -6.49 10.24
CA GLY A 163 -3.96 -7.06 9.05
C GLY A 163 -3.03 -6.11 8.33
N TRP A 164 -2.07 -6.67 7.66
CA TRP A 164 -1.15 -5.98 6.80
C TRP A 164 -0.65 -6.90 5.70
N ILE A 165 -0.27 -6.35 4.56
CA ILE A 165 0.23 -7.11 3.41
C ILE A 165 1.21 -6.26 2.61
N GLY A 166 2.25 -6.88 2.07
CA GLY A 166 3.22 -6.18 1.23
C GLY A 166 4.26 -7.09 0.62
N PHE A 167 5.32 -6.49 0.12
CA PHE A 167 6.45 -7.20 -0.47
C PHE A 167 7.65 -7.15 0.46
N THR A 168 8.33 -8.27 0.58
CA THR A 168 9.61 -8.38 1.28
C THR A 168 10.71 -8.86 0.32
N ASP A 169 11.84 -8.23 0.42
CA ASP A 169 13.11 -8.62 -0.19
C ASP A 169 14.14 -8.89 0.92
N LYS A 170 15.35 -9.27 0.59
CA LYS A 170 16.38 -9.64 1.57
C LYS A 170 16.57 -8.61 2.71
N TYR A 171 16.55 -7.31 2.40
CA TYR A 171 16.86 -6.24 3.38
C TYR A 171 15.78 -5.16 3.46
N TRP A 172 14.79 -5.20 2.58
CA TRP A 172 13.82 -4.15 2.37
C TRP A 172 12.42 -4.72 2.37
N MET A 173 11.50 -3.93 2.88
CA MET A 173 10.10 -4.31 2.91
C MET A 173 9.24 -3.09 2.58
N SER A 174 8.15 -3.30 1.88
CA SER A 174 7.08 -2.32 1.78
C SER A 174 5.75 -2.99 2.07
N THR A 175 5.00 -2.44 2.99
CA THR A 175 3.74 -3.03 3.46
C THR A 175 2.65 -1.98 3.63
N LEU A 176 1.45 -2.36 3.22
CA LEU A 176 0.21 -1.66 3.54
C LEU A 176 -0.32 -2.23 4.86
N VAL A 177 -0.61 -1.37 5.81
CA VAL A 177 -1.18 -1.76 7.10
C VAL A 177 -2.53 -1.06 7.25
N GLY A 178 -3.58 -1.84 7.55
CA GLY A 178 -4.89 -1.29 7.89
C GLY A 178 -4.87 -0.59 9.25
N GLU A 179 -5.82 0.29 9.49
CA GLU A 179 -5.99 0.85 10.84
C GLU A 179 -6.41 -0.28 11.80
N PRO A 180 -5.71 -0.48 12.93
CA PRO A 180 -6.07 -1.50 13.92
C PRO A 180 -7.54 -1.39 14.33
N GLN A 181 -8.18 -2.54 14.61
CA GLN A 181 -9.59 -2.67 14.96
C GLN A 181 -10.57 -2.22 13.85
N SER A 182 -10.11 -2.18 12.59
CA SER A 182 -10.95 -1.86 11.44
C SER A 182 -11.15 -3.07 10.53
N LYS A 183 -12.30 -3.08 9.82
CA LYS A 183 -12.62 -4.14 8.85
C LYS A 183 -12.21 -3.72 7.46
N PHE A 184 -11.47 -4.59 6.77
CA PHE A 184 -11.07 -4.40 5.38
C PHE A 184 -10.75 -5.75 4.73
N LYS A 185 -10.45 -5.74 3.45
CA LYS A 185 -9.92 -6.91 2.73
C LYS A 185 -8.50 -6.64 2.29
N MET A 186 -7.68 -7.67 2.36
CA MET A 186 -6.38 -7.71 1.70
C MET A 186 -6.46 -8.67 0.52
N ALA A 187 -5.58 -8.49 -0.46
CA ALA A 187 -5.43 -9.44 -1.54
C ALA A 187 -3.98 -9.48 -2.04
N SER A 188 -3.50 -10.69 -2.31
CA SER A 188 -2.35 -10.93 -3.18
C SER A 188 -2.86 -11.16 -4.60
N LYS A 189 -2.18 -10.61 -5.62
CA LYS A 189 -2.61 -10.72 -7.01
C LYS A 189 -1.44 -10.82 -7.97
N TYR A 190 -1.69 -11.54 -9.07
CA TYR A 190 -0.84 -11.54 -10.25
C TYR A 190 -1.64 -11.32 -11.52
N ASN A 191 -1.29 -10.28 -12.26
CA ASN A 191 -1.85 -10.00 -13.57
C ASN A 191 -0.86 -10.46 -14.65
N GLU A 192 -1.12 -11.62 -15.24
CA GLU A 192 -0.26 -12.24 -16.25
C GLU A 192 -0.09 -11.36 -17.51
N ALA A 193 -1.17 -10.68 -17.94
CA ALA A 193 -1.14 -9.88 -19.17
C ALA A 193 -0.14 -8.70 -19.12
N ASN A 194 0.16 -8.21 -17.94
CA ASN A 194 1.06 -7.07 -17.72
C ASN A 194 2.28 -7.44 -16.86
N ASP A 195 2.41 -8.69 -16.44
CA ASP A 195 3.43 -9.18 -15.51
C ASP A 195 3.52 -8.32 -14.24
N ILE A 196 2.36 -8.13 -13.57
CA ILE A 196 2.26 -7.27 -12.38
C ILE A 196 1.83 -8.10 -11.17
N TYR A 197 2.65 -8.05 -10.13
CA TYR A 197 2.35 -8.53 -8.79
C TYR A 197 1.79 -7.39 -7.96
N GLN A 198 0.74 -7.64 -7.17
CA GLN A 198 0.08 -6.62 -6.35
C GLN A 198 -0.22 -7.15 -4.96
N ALA A 199 -0.07 -6.27 -3.97
CA ALA A 199 -0.60 -6.42 -2.63
C ALA A 199 -1.60 -5.28 -2.40
N ASP A 200 -2.86 -5.62 -2.13
CA ASP A 200 -3.97 -4.66 -2.06
C ASP A 200 -4.57 -4.60 -0.65
N ILE A 201 -4.99 -3.40 -0.23
CA ILE A 201 -5.96 -3.21 0.86
C ILE A 201 -7.20 -2.53 0.27
N ARG A 202 -8.40 -3.04 0.62
CA ARG A 202 -9.69 -2.49 0.19
C ARG A 202 -10.63 -2.35 1.39
N HIS A 203 -11.09 -1.13 1.64
CA HIS A 203 -12.06 -0.85 2.68
C HIS A 203 -13.50 -1.15 2.22
N PRO A 204 -14.42 -1.39 3.17
CA PRO A 204 -15.83 -1.59 2.84
C PRO A 204 -16.42 -0.41 2.07
N LEU A 205 -17.43 -0.69 1.24
CA LEU A 205 -18.19 0.33 0.55
C LEU A 205 -18.95 1.20 1.57
N GLN A 206 -18.81 2.52 1.46
CA GLN A 206 -19.47 3.49 2.31
C GLN A 206 -20.40 4.37 1.48
N SER A 207 -21.65 4.55 1.97
CA SER A 207 -22.60 5.48 1.39
C SER A 207 -22.49 6.83 2.09
N ILE A 208 -22.09 7.87 1.34
CA ILE A 208 -21.85 9.21 1.87
C ILE A 208 -22.92 10.13 1.34
N GLY A 209 -23.84 10.55 2.20
CA GLY A 209 -24.93 11.46 1.86
C GLY A 209 -24.46 12.86 1.50
N SER A 210 -25.34 13.66 0.88
CA SER A 210 -25.10 15.08 0.62
C SER A 210 -24.75 15.82 1.90
N GLY A 211 -23.69 16.62 1.91
CA GLY A 211 -23.17 17.35 3.06
C GLY A 211 -22.41 16.49 4.08
N GLN A 212 -22.25 15.19 3.85
CA GLN A 212 -21.52 14.30 4.73
C GLN A 212 -20.07 14.11 4.28
N SER A 213 -19.25 13.60 5.19
CA SER A 213 -17.83 13.28 4.96
C SER A 213 -17.46 11.95 5.56
N THR A 214 -16.38 11.37 5.06
CA THR A 214 -15.72 10.19 5.63
C THR A 214 -14.20 10.33 5.57
N GLU A 215 -13.52 9.62 6.44
CA GLU A 215 -12.06 9.50 6.46
C GLU A 215 -11.69 8.02 6.62
N ILE A 216 -10.69 7.60 5.85
CA ILE A 216 -10.04 6.31 5.99
C ILE A 216 -8.54 6.57 6.22
N LYS A 217 -7.99 5.91 7.22
CA LYS A 217 -6.57 5.96 7.55
C LYS A 217 -5.95 4.59 7.25
N THR A 218 -4.83 4.61 6.57
CA THR A 218 -3.95 3.46 6.31
C THR A 218 -2.52 3.85 6.55
N TYR A 219 -1.67 2.85 6.76
CA TYR A 219 -0.25 3.08 6.88
C TYR A 219 0.49 2.38 5.74
N LEU A 220 1.64 2.94 5.38
CA LEU A 220 2.57 2.36 4.44
C LEU A 220 3.96 2.39 5.08
N PHE A 221 4.49 1.24 5.39
CA PHE A 221 5.91 1.12 5.69
C PHE A 221 6.68 0.90 4.38
N ALA A 222 7.77 1.61 4.18
CA ALA A 222 8.63 1.41 3.02
C ALA A 222 10.09 1.71 3.42
N GLY A 223 10.78 0.70 3.92
CA GLY A 223 12.09 0.90 4.55
C GLY A 223 12.93 -0.37 4.68
N ALA A 224 14.07 -0.22 5.34
CA ALA A 224 14.92 -1.33 5.73
C ALA A 224 14.27 -2.17 6.82
N LYS A 225 14.47 -3.49 6.78
CA LYS A 225 13.98 -4.44 7.80
C LYS A 225 14.85 -4.36 9.05
N GLU A 226 14.82 -3.21 9.74
CA GLU A 226 15.51 -3.06 11.01
C GLU A 226 14.66 -3.60 12.16
N VAL A 227 15.15 -4.64 12.83
CA VAL A 227 14.43 -5.34 13.90
C VAL A 227 13.88 -4.40 14.98
N ASN A 228 14.64 -3.36 15.33
CA ASN A 228 14.19 -2.42 16.36
C ASN A 228 13.03 -1.55 15.87
N THR A 229 13.09 -1.05 14.65
CA THR A 229 12.03 -0.27 14.00
C THR A 229 10.75 -1.08 13.89
N ILE A 230 10.83 -2.29 13.38
CA ILE A 230 9.69 -3.22 13.23
C ILE A 230 9.04 -3.50 14.59
N LYS A 231 9.84 -3.82 15.62
CA LYS A 231 9.33 -4.05 16.99
C LYS A 231 8.72 -2.79 17.62
N THR A 232 9.21 -1.61 17.29
CA THR A 232 8.62 -0.35 17.75
C THR A 232 7.23 -0.18 17.17
N TYR A 233 7.04 -0.38 15.87
CA TYR A 233 5.73 -0.28 15.23
C TYR A 233 4.76 -1.35 15.73
N GLN A 234 5.22 -2.57 15.94
CA GLN A 234 4.42 -3.62 16.55
C GLN A 234 3.86 -3.21 17.91
N LYS A 235 4.68 -2.56 18.74
CA LYS A 235 4.31 -2.17 20.10
C LYS A 235 3.56 -0.84 20.19
N GLU A 236 4.00 0.18 19.44
CA GLU A 236 3.52 1.56 19.58
C GLU A 236 2.40 1.90 18.61
N ALA A 237 2.38 1.27 17.44
CA ALA A 237 1.34 1.46 16.44
C ALA A 237 0.29 0.34 16.44
N ASP A 238 0.43 -0.65 17.35
CA ASP A 238 -0.45 -1.81 17.48
C ASP A 238 -0.55 -2.64 16.18
N PHE A 239 0.54 -2.73 15.44
CA PHE A 239 0.62 -3.57 14.24
C PHE A 239 0.89 -5.01 14.69
N ALA A 240 -0.17 -5.83 14.69
CA ALA A 240 -0.08 -7.20 15.14
C ALA A 240 0.94 -8.00 14.32
N ASP A 241 1.83 -8.70 15.01
CA ASP A 241 2.88 -9.56 14.44
C ASP A 241 3.57 -8.96 13.18
N PHE A 242 3.88 -7.65 13.26
CA PHE A 242 4.62 -6.93 12.22
C PHE A 242 6.07 -7.41 12.25
N ILE A 243 6.30 -8.55 11.61
CA ILE A 243 7.58 -9.26 11.53
C ILE A 243 7.86 -9.64 10.07
N ASP A 244 9.11 -10.07 9.85
CA ASP A 244 9.54 -10.68 8.60
C ASP A 244 10.40 -11.92 8.93
#